data_bd3426f3497fe95284b2ba63d61eb6af
#
_entry.id   bd3426f3497fe95284b2ba63d61eb6af
#
_cell.length_a   1.000
_cell.length_b   1.000
_cell.length_c   1.000
_cell.angle_alpha   90.00
_cell.angle_beta   90.00
_cell.angle_gamma   90.00
#
_symmetry.space_group_name_H-M   'P 1'
#
loop_
_entity.id
_entity.type
_entity.pdbx_description
1 polymer ?
#
loop_
_entity_poly.entity_id
_entity_poly.type
_entity_poly.pdbx_seq_one_letter_code
_entity_poly.pdbx_strand_id
1 'polypeptide(L)'
;MDITQPIIHDRHIVKQAFEHLIMDGPVEFQMPEDLTIVTCRNEGTLEDRIIPHLSGYEEQSILERNMEYLGLDLVVLRDDRLPWRNTFKFEMLHNYLNSGKCTTEYFMCLDAIDVIWVDEPQRVIDIFESHDCDALFMSTHSMDGYNCMPEVKEWADRINGG
;
A
#
# COMPACT_ATOMS: atom_id res chain seq x y z
N MET A 1 -20.58 -6.96 1.78
CA MET A 1 -19.48 -7.02 0.80
C MET A 1 -18.67 -8.25 1.16
N ASP A 2 -18.49 -9.18 0.24
CA ASP A 2 -17.69 -10.38 0.52
C ASP A 2 -16.22 -10.01 0.32
N ILE A 3 -15.55 -9.62 1.41
CA ILE A 3 -14.16 -9.17 1.37
C ILE A 3 -13.29 -10.42 1.42
N THR A 4 -12.84 -10.88 0.27
CA THR A 4 -11.94 -12.04 0.16
C THR A 4 -10.46 -11.67 0.32
N GLN A 5 -10.13 -10.38 0.27
CA GLN A 5 -8.76 -9.85 0.38
C GLN A 5 -8.62 -8.99 1.63
N PRO A 6 -7.51 -9.11 2.38
CA PRO A 6 -7.26 -8.32 3.60
C PRO A 6 -6.96 -6.84 3.31
N ILE A 7 -6.69 -6.51 2.05
CA ILE A 7 -6.33 -5.16 1.61
C ILE A 7 -7.15 -4.80 0.38
N ILE A 8 -7.70 -3.61 0.38
CA ILE A 8 -8.39 -3.04 -0.79
C ILE A 8 -7.44 -2.03 -1.44
N HIS A 9 -7.14 -2.27 -2.72
CA HIS A 9 -6.35 -1.38 -3.57
C HIS A 9 -7.18 -0.95 -4.78
N ASP A 10 -7.97 0.09 -4.61
CA ASP A 10 -8.75 0.72 -5.68
C ASP A 10 -9.11 2.15 -5.28
N ARG A 11 -8.50 3.12 -5.95
CA ARG A 11 -8.70 4.56 -5.67
C ARG A 11 -10.16 5.02 -5.79
N HIS A 12 -11.02 4.29 -6.51
CA HIS A 12 -12.42 4.67 -6.70
C HIS A 12 -13.31 4.20 -5.55
N ILE A 13 -12.97 3.08 -4.93
CA ILE A 13 -13.79 2.47 -3.87
C ILE A 13 -13.19 2.62 -2.47
N VAL A 14 -11.90 2.88 -2.35
CA VAL A 14 -11.18 2.96 -1.07
C VAL A 14 -11.85 3.92 -0.08
N LYS A 15 -12.26 5.11 -0.55
CA LYS A 15 -12.95 6.07 0.31
C LYS A 15 -14.28 5.53 0.82
N GLN A 16 -15.10 4.94 -0.07
CA GLN A 16 -16.40 4.37 0.31
C GLN A 16 -16.22 3.18 1.24
N ALA A 17 -15.24 2.32 0.96
CA ALA A 17 -14.92 1.18 1.80
C ALA A 17 -14.48 1.62 3.20
N PHE A 18 -13.67 2.68 3.31
CA PHE A 18 -13.27 3.24 4.59
C PHE A 18 -14.43 3.88 5.35
N GLU A 19 -15.32 4.60 4.66
CA GLU A 19 -16.55 5.14 5.27
C GLU A 19 -17.43 4.02 5.82
N HIS A 20 -17.58 2.91 5.11
CA HIS A 20 -18.31 1.73 5.61
C HIS A 20 -17.64 1.10 6.83
N LEU A 21 -16.32 0.95 6.80
CA LEU A 21 -15.56 0.41 7.93
C LEU A 21 -15.78 1.23 9.20
N ILE A 22 -15.78 2.57 9.09
CA ILE A 22 -16.05 3.46 10.23
C ILE A 22 -17.48 3.33 10.74
N MET A 23 -18.46 3.14 9.85
CA MET A 23 -19.87 3.01 10.23
C MET A 23 -20.17 1.71 10.99
N ASP A 24 -19.44 0.65 10.71
CA ASP A 24 -19.59 -0.65 11.38
C ASP A 24 -19.05 -0.65 12.82
N GLY A 25 -18.40 0.44 13.22
CA GLY A 25 -17.85 0.66 14.57
C GLY A 25 -16.38 0.33 14.69
N PRO A 26 -15.77 0.64 15.84
CA PRO A 26 -14.34 0.47 16.03
C PRO A 26 -13.96 -1.03 15.96
N VAL A 27 -13.00 -1.33 15.11
CA VAL A 27 -12.35 -2.63 15.01
C VAL A 27 -10.90 -2.42 15.38
N GLU A 28 -10.42 -3.14 16.40
CA GLU A 28 -9.00 -3.19 16.72
C GLU A 28 -8.45 -4.52 16.20
N PHE A 29 -7.47 -4.44 15.33
CA PHE A 29 -6.70 -5.58 14.87
C PHE A 29 -5.41 -5.71 15.68
N GLN A 30 -4.89 -6.94 15.74
CA GLN A 30 -3.63 -7.16 16.42
C GLN A 30 -2.47 -7.15 15.41
N MET A 31 -1.52 -6.24 15.61
CA MET A 31 -0.31 -6.19 14.80
C MET A 31 0.61 -7.38 15.14
N PRO A 32 1.01 -8.22 14.16
CA PRO A 32 2.02 -9.24 14.38
C PRO A 32 3.38 -8.64 14.73
N GLU A 33 4.08 -9.22 15.70
CA GLU A 33 5.39 -8.72 16.18
C GLU A 33 6.48 -8.82 15.10
N ASP A 34 6.32 -9.70 14.14
CA ASP A 34 7.26 -9.99 13.07
C ASP A 34 6.94 -9.31 11.74
N LEU A 35 5.91 -8.43 11.68
CA LEU A 35 5.52 -7.69 10.49
C LEU A 35 5.82 -6.20 10.62
N THR A 36 6.53 -5.64 9.65
CA THR A 36 6.64 -4.18 9.47
C THR A 36 5.86 -3.74 8.22
N ILE A 37 4.88 -2.83 8.41
CA ILE A 37 4.12 -2.21 7.32
C ILE A 37 4.67 -0.81 7.07
N VAL A 38 4.99 -0.51 5.81
CA VAL A 38 5.61 0.74 5.40
C VAL A 38 4.82 1.38 4.26
N THR A 39 4.76 2.70 4.26
CA THR A 39 4.32 3.48 3.10
C THR A 39 5.32 4.57 2.76
N CYS A 40 5.36 4.95 1.48
CA CYS A 40 6.17 6.05 0.98
C CYS A 40 5.25 7.21 0.59
N ARG A 41 5.48 8.38 1.17
CA ARG A 41 4.69 9.58 0.92
C ARG A 41 5.58 10.73 0.46
N ASN A 42 5.12 11.45 -0.56
CA ASN A 42 5.72 12.72 -0.96
C ASN A 42 4.85 13.88 -0.47
N GLU A 43 5.43 14.78 0.30
CA GLU A 43 4.73 15.94 0.87
C GLU A 43 4.25 16.93 -0.20
N GLY A 44 5.01 17.08 -1.30
CA GLY A 44 4.65 17.99 -2.39
C GLY A 44 3.56 17.49 -3.33
N THR A 45 3.26 16.18 -3.35
CA THR A 45 2.23 15.64 -4.26
C THR A 45 0.80 15.84 -3.79
N LEU A 46 0.59 16.13 -2.52
CA LEU A 46 -0.76 16.41 -1.99
C LEU A 46 -1.27 17.77 -2.46
N GLU A 47 -0.39 18.77 -2.63
CA GLU A 47 -0.74 20.09 -3.14
C GLU A 47 -0.99 20.08 -4.65
N ASP A 48 -0.18 19.34 -5.43
CA ASP A 48 -0.28 19.26 -6.89
C ASP A 48 -1.37 18.30 -7.39
N ARG A 49 -1.73 17.31 -6.60
CA ARG A 49 -2.82 16.40 -6.89
C ARG A 49 -4.05 16.75 -6.06
N ILE A 50 -4.70 17.85 -6.40
CA ILE A 50 -6.08 18.08 -6.01
C ILE A 50 -6.93 17.00 -6.69
N ILE A 51 -6.95 15.83 -6.10
CA ILE A 51 -7.95 14.83 -6.37
C ILE A 51 -9.14 15.27 -5.51
N PRO A 52 -10.18 15.89 -6.06
CA PRO A 52 -11.23 16.57 -5.26
C PRO A 52 -11.91 15.67 -4.25
N HIS A 53 -11.91 14.35 -4.48
CA HIS A 53 -12.47 13.35 -3.57
C HIS A 53 -11.52 12.92 -2.44
N LEU A 54 -10.28 13.40 -2.44
CA LEU A 54 -9.30 13.20 -1.37
C LEU A 54 -9.01 14.51 -0.60
N SER A 55 -9.76 15.59 -0.87
CA SER A 55 -9.66 16.83 -0.11
C SER A 55 -9.97 16.54 1.38
N GLY A 56 -9.15 17.04 2.27
CA GLY A 56 -9.24 16.79 3.72
C GLY A 56 -8.23 15.78 4.26
N TYR A 57 -7.29 15.31 3.42
CA TYR A 57 -6.20 14.42 3.83
C TYR A 57 -4.83 15.11 3.72
N GLU A 58 -4.80 16.43 3.92
CA GLU A 58 -3.59 17.26 3.76
C GLU A 58 -2.47 16.85 4.74
N GLU A 59 -2.83 16.41 5.95
CA GLU A 59 -1.84 16.01 6.97
C GLU A 59 -1.56 14.50 6.98
N GLN A 60 -2.55 13.67 6.63
CA GLN A 60 -2.45 12.23 6.63
C GLN A 60 -3.05 11.64 5.36
N SER A 61 -2.40 10.62 4.81
CA SER A 61 -2.97 9.83 3.70
C SER A 61 -4.17 8.98 4.16
N ILE A 62 -4.91 8.43 3.21
CA ILE A 62 -6.03 7.54 3.54
C ILE A 62 -5.56 6.28 4.29
N LEU A 63 -4.41 5.74 3.90
CA LEU A 63 -3.81 4.58 4.58
C LEU A 63 -3.41 4.94 6.01
N GLU A 64 -2.75 6.09 6.24
CA GLU A 64 -2.36 6.52 7.59
C GLU A 64 -3.57 6.59 8.53
N ARG A 65 -4.67 7.19 8.06
CA ARG A 65 -5.92 7.30 8.85
C ARG A 65 -6.61 5.96 9.07
N ASN A 66 -6.58 5.09 8.08
CA ASN A 66 -7.14 3.75 8.19
C ASN A 66 -6.36 2.90 9.20
N MET A 67 -5.03 2.92 9.14
CA MET A 67 -4.18 2.19 10.08
C MET A 67 -4.34 2.71 11.52
N GLU A 68 -4.40 4.04 11.70
CA GLU A 68 -4.68 4.66 13.00
C GLU A 68 -6.06 4.22 13.54
N TYR A 69 -7.09 4.21 12.69
CA TYR A 69 -8.44 3.76 13.07
C TYR A 69 -8.48 2.30 13.52
N LEU A 70 -7.66 1.44 12.91
CA LEU A 70 -7.57 0.01 13.21
C LEU A 70 -6.60 -0.32 14.35
N GLY A 71 -5.90 0.67 14.91
CA GLY A 71 -4.88 0.45 15.93
C GLY A 71 -3.62 -0.24 15.43
N LEU A 72 -3.32 -0.13 14.13
CA LEU A 72 -2.19 -0.78 13.48
C LEU A 72 -1.01 0.19 13.30
N ASP A 73 0.20 -0.31 13.53
CA ASP A 73 1.43 0.45 13.33
C ASP A 73 1.76 0.60 11.84
N LEU A 74 2.13 1.81 11.43
CA LEU A 74 2.55 2.15 10.08
C LEU A 74 3.82 3.00 10.09
N VAL A 75 4.84 2.55 9.39
CA VAL A 75 6.04 3.35 9.14
C VAL A 75 5.81 4.21 7.90
N VAL A 76 5.83 5.54 8.08
CA VAL A 76 5.66 6.51 6.97
C VAL A 76 7.00 7.07 6.59
N LEU A 77 7.50 6.70 5.42
CA LEU A 77 8.70 7.27 4.82
C LEU A 77 8.31 8.52 4.02
N ARG A 78 8.90 9.66 4.36
CA ARG A 78 8.56 10.96 3.77
C ARG A 78 9.69 11.50 2.92
N ASP A 79 9.32 12.11 1.80
CA ASP A 79 10.24 12.74 0.85
C ASP A 79 9.58 14.02 0.32
N ASP A 80 10.35 15.08 0.20
CA ASP A 80 9.89 16.40 -0.27
C ASP A 80 10.40 16.76 -1.66
N ARG A 81 11.12 15.85 -2.33
CA ARG A 81 11.66 16.07 -3.68
C ARG A 81 10.55 16.21 -4.72
N LEU A 82 10.67 17.23 -5.56
CA LEU A 82 9.80 17.51 -6.68
C LEU A 82 10.59 17.59 -7.99
N PRO A 83 10.03 17.16 -9.13
CA PRO A 83 8.77 16.42 -9.28
C PRO A 83 8.88 14.99 -8.72
N TRP A 84 7.77 14.48 -8.19
CA TRP A 84 7.73 13.11 -7.70
C TRP A 84 8.05 12.09 -8.79
N ARG A 85 8.85 11.09 -8.44
CA ARG A 85 9.16 9.94 -9.30
C ARG A 85 8.97 8.65 -8.51
N ASN A 86 8.33 7.65 -9.12
CA ASN A 86 8.12 6.35 -8.47
C ASN A 86 9.44 5.65 -8.08
N THR A 87 10.55 5.98 -8.76
CA THR A 87 11.89 5.49 -8.37
C THR A 87 12.32 5.94 -6.98
N PHE A 88 11.78 7.05 -6.47
CA PHE A 88 12.08 7.52 -5.10
C PHE A 88 11.52 6.56 -4.04
N LYS A 89 10.40 5.88 -4.31
CA LYS A 89 9.88 4.83 -3.42
C LYS A 89 10.96 3.75 -3.19
N PHE A 90 11.56 3.25 -4.26
CA PHE A 90 12.60 2.21 -4.14
C PHE A 90 13.83 2.70 -3.39
N GLU A 91 14.24 3.94 -3.61
CA GLU A 91 15.36 4.55 -2.90
C GLU A 91 15.06 4.68 -1.39
N MET A 92 13.85 5.16 -1.05
CA MET A 92 13.41 5.29 0.34
C MET A 92 13.33 3.94 1.04
N LEU A 93 12.74 2.93 0.40
CA LEU A 93 12.66 1.57 0.92
C LEU A 93 14.03 0.94 1.10
N HIS A 94 14.90 1.07 0.10
CA HIS A 94 16.27 0.59 0.18
C HIS A 94 17.03 1.22 1.36
N ASN A 95 16.92 2.54 1.51
CA ASN A 95 17.57 3.25 2.62
C ASN A 95 17.00 2.83 3.98
N TYR A 96 15.69 2.64 4.07
CA TYR A 96 15.04 2.18 5.30
C TYR A 96 15.50 0.77 5.69
N LEU A 97 15.48 -0.16 4.76
CA LEU A 97 15.91 -1.55 5.01
C LEU A 97 17.39 -1.63 5.40
N ASN A 98 18.27 -0.82 4.77
CA ASN A 98 19.69 -0.78 5.11
C ASN A 98 20.01 0.02 6.38
N SER A 99 19.05 0.75 6.93
CA SER A 99 19.26 1.53 8.17
C SER A 99 19.31 0.69 9.44
N GLY A 100 18.93 -0.60 9.37
CA GLY A 100 18.78 -1.49 10.52
C GLY A 100 17.55 -1.19 11.40
N LYS A 101 16.64 -0.32 10.95
CA LYS A 101 15.39 0.02 11.67
C LYS A 101 14.29 -1.03 11.47
N CYS A 102 14.30 -1.72 10.33
CA CYS A 102 13.43 -2.85 10.06
C CYS A 102 14.09 -4.10 10.65
N THR A 103 13.53 -4.62 11.74
CA THR A 103 14.07 -5.78 12.47
C THR A 103 13.12 -6.98 12.44
N THR A 104 11.97 -6.83 11.78
CA THR A 104 10.95 -7.87 11.63
C THR A 104 11.31 -8.82 10.49
N GLU A 105 10.77 -10.03 10.55
CA GLU A 105 10.97 -11.05 9.52
C GLU A 105 10.23 -10.70 8.23
N TYR A 106 9.01 -10.15 8.36
CA TYR A 106 8.17 -9.75 7.25
C TYR A 106 8.18 -8.23 7.07
N PHE A 107 8.21 -7.83 5.81
CA PHE A 107 8.17 -6.43 5.41
C PHE A 107 7.14 -6.24 4.31
N MET A 108 6.22 -5.29 4.50
CA MET A 108 5.20 -4.98 3.52
C MET A 108 5.20 -3.49 3.17
N CYS A 109 5.19 -3.19 1.88
CA CYS A 109 5.06 -1.81 1.38
C CYS A 109 3.71 -1.60 0.70
N LEU A 110 2.97 -0.58 1.13
CA LEU A 110 1.66 -0.20 0.61
C LEU A 110 1.68 1.21 0.03
N ASP A 111 0.81 1.46 -0.95
CA ASP A 111 0.57 2.81 -1.45
C ASP A 111 -0.22 3.65 -0.44
N ALA A 112 0.16 4.93 -0.30
CA ALA A 112 -0.41 5.80 0.73
C ALA A 112 -1.86 6.25 0.43
N ILE A 113 -2.23 6.35 -0.86
CA ILE A 113 -3.40 7.13 -1.29
C ILE A 113 -4.60 6.25 -1.65
N ASP A 114 -4.37 5.07 -2.22
CA ASP A 114 -5.39 4.23 -2.84
C ASP A 114 -5.47 2.82 -2.26
N VAL A 115 -4.98 2.67 -1.04
CA VAL A 115 -4.99 1.41 -0.29
C VAL A 115 -5.63 1.62 1.09
N ILE A 116 -6.42 0.66 1.53
CA ILE A 116 -6.87 0.53 2.92
C ILE A 116 -6.72 -0.92 3.39
N TRP A 117 -6.49 -1.06 4.68
CA TRP A 117 -6.49 -2.33 5.39
C TRP A 117 -7.90 -2.67 5.89
N VAL A 118 -8.34 -3.91 5.78
CA VAL A 118 -9.74 -4.30 6.10
C VAL A 118 -9.88 -5.62 6.85
N ASP A 119 -8.77 -6.32 7.16
CA ASP A 119 -8.81 -7.64 7.79
C ASP A 119 -7.61 -7.82 8.73
N GLU A 120 -7.54 -8.91 9.47
CA GLU A 120 -6.44 -9.22 10.39
C GLU A 120 -5.09 -9.27 9.67
N PRO A 121 -4.05 -8.57 10.20
CA PRO A 121 -2.72 -8.55 9.57
C PRO A 121 -2.05 -9.93 9.46
N GLN A 122 -2.31 -10.82 10.39
CA GLN A 122 -1.78 -12.20 10.34
C GLN A 122 -2.15 -12.90 9.04
N ARG A 123 -3.34 -12.62 8.50
CA ARG A 123 -3.78 -13.21 7.25
C ARG A 123 -2.89 -12.88 6.04
N VAL A 124 -2.22 -11.73 6.05
CA VAL A 124 -1.27 -11.38 4.99
C VAL A 124 -0.02 -12.25 5.07
N ILE A 125 0.48 -12.50 6.28
CA ILE A 125 1.59 -13.43 6.51
C ILE A 125 1.21 -14.84 6.06
N ASP A 126 0.04 -15.33 6.47
CA ASP A 126 -0.45 -16.67 6.11
C ASP A 126 -0.57 -16.83 4.57
N ILE A 127 -1.04 -15.78 3.88
CA ILE A 127 -1.10 -15.77 2.41
C ILE A 127 0.31 -15.81 1.83
N PHE A 128 1.23 -14.97 2.32
CA PHE A 128 2.61 -14.93 1.84
C PHE A 128 3.31 -16.28 2.02
N GLU A 129 3.19 -16.89 3.19
CA GLU A 129 3.79 -18.19 3.51
C GLU A 129 3.19 -19.35 2.69
N SER A 130 1.95 -19.18 2.18
CA SER A 130 1.35 -20.16 1.27
C SER A 130 2.00 -20.20 -0.12
N HIS A 131 2.85 -19.19 -0.43
CA HIS A 131 3.62 -19.10 -1.65
C HIS A 131 5.08 -19.44 -1.37
N ASP A 132 5.68 -20.29 -2.19
CA ASP A 132 7.11 -20.64 -2.10
C ASP A 132 7.95 -19.56 -2.81
N CYS A 133 8.06 -18.37 -2.18
CA CYS A 133 8.77 -17.22 -2.74
C CYS A 133 9.33 -16.29 -1.65
N ASP A 134 10.43 -15.60 -1.97
CA ASP A 134 11.05 -14.60 -1.09
C ASP A 134 10.39 -13.22 -1.19
N ALA A 135 9.59 -12.98 -2.25
CA ALA A 135 8.87 -11.72 -2.45
C ALA A 135 7.58 -11.93 -3.24
N LEU A 136 6.51 -11.30 -2.78
CA LEU A 136 5.21 -11.31 -3.44
C LEU A 136 4.82 -9.89 -3.85
N PHE A 137 4.46 -9.72 -5.12
CA PHE A 137 3.99 -8.45 -5.64
C PHE A 137 2.54 -8.57 -6.08
N MET A 138 1.71 -7.61 -5.67
CA MET A 138 0.36 -7.51 -6.20
C MET A 138 0.40 -6.92 -7.61
N SER A 139 -0.16 -7.63 -8.59
CA SER A 139 -0.32 -7.13 -9.94
C SER A 139 -1.72 -6.57 -10.16
N THR A 140 -1.82 -5.52 -10.98
CA THR A 140 -3.11 -5.02 -11.47
C THR A 140 -3.50 -5.76 -12.75
N HIS A 141 -4.78 -6.04 -12.92
CA HIS A 141 -5.31 -6.60 -14.17
C HIS A 141 -5.27 -5.61 -15.34
N SER A 142 -5.11 -4.31 -15.06
CA SER A 142 -5.03 -3.28 -16.07
C SER A 142 -3.59 -2.92 -16.36
N MET A 143 -3.14 -3.21 -17.56
CA MET A 143 -1.83 -2.79 -18.09
C MET A 143 -1.90 -1.43 -18.79
N ASP A 144 -3.01 -0.71 -18.69
CA ASP A 144 -3.25 0.52 -19.46
C ASP A 144 -2.22 1.61 -19.20
N GLY A 145 -1.64 1.66 -17.99
CA GLY A 145 -0.55 2.58 -17.64
C GLY A 145 0.82 2.20 -18.20
N TYR A 146 1.00 0.97 -18.68
CA TYR A 146 2.28 0.44 -19.17
C TYR A 146 2.31 0.22 -20.68
N ASN A 147 1.23 0.56 -21.39
CA ASN A 147 1.13 0.41 -22.85
C ASN A 147 2.19 1.20 -23.64
N CYS A 148 2.88 2.13 -22.97
CA CYS A 148 3.99 2.88 -23.58
C CYS A 148 5.35 2.15 -23.54
N MET A 149 5.44 0.99 -22.90
CA MET A 149 6.68 0.22 -22.76
C MET A 149 6.50 -1.19 -23.35
N PRO A 150 6.82 -1.39 -24.64
CA PRO A 150 6.66 -2.68 -25.33
C PRO A 150 7.33 -3.84 -24.60
N GLU A 151 8.50 -3.59 -24.00
CA GLU A 151 9.28 -4.61 -23.29
C GLU A 151 8.57 -5.09 -22.01
N VAL A 152 7.90 -4.17 -21.31
CA VAL A 152 7.11 -4.50 -20.10
C VAL A 152 5.87 -5.30 -20.49
N LYS A 153 5.23 -4.93 -21.60
CA LYS A 153 4.10 -5.68 -22.14
C LYS A 153 4.50 -7.10 -22.54
N GLU A 154 5.60 -7.25 -23.29
CA GLU A 154 6.12 -8.56 -23.69
C GLU A 154 6.48 -9.43 -22.47
N TRP A 155 7.04 -8.83 -21.42
CA TRP A 155 7.35 -9.51 -20.17
C TRP A 155 6.07 -9.96 -19.47
N ALA A 156 5.08 -9.08 -19.35
CA ALA A 156 3.79 -9.40 -18.72
C ALA A 156 2.99 -10.46 -19.48
N ASP A 157 3.00 -10.41 -20.82
CA ASP A 157 2.37 -11.40 -21.67
C ASP A 157 3.01 -12.80 -21.49
N ARG A 158 4.33 -12.85 -21.24
CA ARG A 158 5.04 -14.12 -20.92
C ARG A 158 4.65 -14.72 -19.58
N ILE A 159 4.40 -13.88 -18.57
CA ILE A 159 4.04 -14.34 -17.23
C ILE A 159 2.57 -14.76 -17.16
N ASN A 160 1.69 -14.00 -17.82
CA ASN A 160 0.24 -14.18 -17.73
C ASN A 160 -0.34 -15.00 -18.88
N GLY A 161 0.43 -15.29 -19.90
CA GLY A 161 -0.02 -15.87 -21.16
C GLY A 161 0.31 -17.36 -21.33
N GLY A 162 0.61 -18.03 -20.24
CA GLY A 162 0.73 -19.47 -20.21
C GLY A 162 -0.61 -20.17 -20.21
#